data_97d2e601eb04d96eac1ddc34e6a13b2e
#
_entry.id   97d2e601eb04d96eac1ddc34e6a13b2e
#
_cell.length_a   1.000
_cell.length_b   1.000
_cell.length_c   1.000
_cell.angle_alpha   90.00
_cell.angle_beta   90.00
_cell.angle_gamma   90.00
#
_symmetry.space_group_name_H-M   'P 1'
#
loop_
_entity.id
_entity.type
_entity.pdbx_description
1 polymer ?
#
loop_
_entity_poly.entity_id
_entity_poly.type
_entity_poly.pdbx_seq_one_letter_code
_entity_poly.pdbx_strand_id
1 'polypeptide(L)'
;MSRKIYAAILGAGTVGTGVYKLCQSMKDDVISKTGAELVVKKVLVRNLDKDRDPIDRELLTDNWKDIIEDKDIEIVIELMGGTTPAKQYILEALEAGKQVVTANKDLLAEYGEEVMGMADKMHADLQFEAAVAGAIPIIRPLKQSMAGNNITEIIGIVNGTTNYILTKMTESGMNYKDALAKATELGYAEADPTADVEGYDAGRKMAIMSSIAFNSRVTFNHVYTEGITKITAEDIKYAKEFGYVIKLLGLARNTPDGIEVKVHTMLIDENHPLATVRDSFNAVFVHGEASDDTMFMGRGAGQMPTASAVMGDIIDVCRNIVHGSCGKIGCSCYKELPVKDISETKSKFFLRIEALDKQGVLANIASVLGNNDVSIAQVVQKSRKDGVAELVIITDVVAEKNFNDAMTVFNGLSVVKEIAGVIRVY
;
A
#
# COMPACT_ATOMS: atom_id res chain seq x y z
N MET A 1 38.97 17.29 8.15
CA MET A 1 38.11 16.89 6.98
C MET A 1 37.07 15.93 7.49
N SER A 2 35.81 16.11 7.10
CA SER A 2 34.75 15.15 7.44
C SER A 2 35.06 13.78 6.81
N ARG A 3 34.65 12.67 7.46
CA ARG A 3 34.71 11.33 6.89
C ARG A 3 33.88 11.33 5.58
N LYS A 4 34.38 10.66 4.55
CA LYS A 4 33.57 10.40 3.35
C LYS A 4 32.93 9.03 3.45
N ILE A 5 31.65 8.95 3.12
CA ILE A 5 30.87 7.73 2.97
C ILE A 5 30.49 7.63 1.50
N TYR A 6 30.90 6.55 0.84
CA TYR A 6 30.64 6.35 -0.57
C TYR A 6 29.41 5.47 -0.75
N ALA A 7 28.55 5.87 -1.69
CA ALA A 7 27.34 5.16 -2.03
C ALA A 7 27.30 4.82 -3.53
N ALA A 8 26.58 3.73 -3.86
CA ALA A 8 26.18 3.42 -5.22
C ALA A 8 24.69 3.40 -5.35
N ILE A 9 24.15 3.94 -6.47
CA ILE A 9 22.72 3.91 -6.79
C ILE A 9 22.49 2.84 -7.86
N LEU A 10 21.61 1.89 -7.60
CA LEU A 10 21.18 0.89 -8.57
C LEU A 10 19.88 1.35 -9.20
N GLY A 11 19.97 1.81 -10.45
CA GLY A 11 18.83 2.34 -11.20
C GLY A 11 18.78 3.87 -11.24
N ALA A 12 18.84 4.46 -12.43
CA ALA A 12 18.70 5.88 -12.70
C ALA A 12 17.38 6.17 -13.43
N GLY A 13 16.28 5.64 -12.86
CA GLY A 13 14.91 5.98 -13.24
C GLY A 13 14.41 7.23 -12.51
N THR A 14 13.10 7.42 -12.47
CA THR A 14 12.46 8.58 -11.82
C THR A 14 12.97 8.80 -10.39
N VAL A 15 12.94 7.76 -9.56
CA VAL A 15 13.34 7.88 -8.14
C VAL A 15 14.86 8.02 -8.01
N GLY A 16 15.65 7.19 -8.71
CA GLY A 16 17.13 7.22 -8.63
C GLY A 16 17.71 8.57 -9.05
N THR A 17 17.18 9.18 -10.12
CA THR A 17 17.54 10.55 -10.52
C THR A 17 17.17 11.58 -9.45
N GLY A 18 15.99 11.41 -8.81
CA GLY A 18 15.58 12.26 -7.70
C GLY A 18 16.52 12.16 -6.49
N VAL A 19 16.92 10.95 -6.12
CA VAL A 19 17.88 10.70 -5.03
C VAL A 19 19.24 11.34 -5.35
N TYR A 20 19.74 11.16 -6.58
CA TYR A 20 20.98 11.79 -7.00
C TYR A 20 20.93 13.33 -6.85
N LYS A 21 19.82 13.96 -7.32
CA LYS A 21 19.59 15.41 -7.16
C LYS A 21 19.64 15.85 -5.69
N LEU A 22 18.98 15.07 -4.81
CA LEU A 22 18.99 15.38 -3.37
C LEU A 22 20.37 15.19 -2.74
N CYS A 23 21.13 14.16 -3.12
CA CYS A 23 22.50 13.97 -2.67
C CYS A 23 23.39 15.18 -3.02
N GLN A 24 23.20 15.78 -4.19
CA GLN A 24 23.95 16.99 -4.61
C GLN A 24 23.49 18.25 -3.87
N SER A 25 22.17 18.47 -3.82
CA SER A 25 21.62 19.72 -3.25
C SER A 25 21.68 19.80 -1.73
N MET A 26 21.71 18.66 -1.02
CA MET A 26 21.72 18.58 0.43
C MET A 26 23.10 18.24 1.02
N LYS A 27 24.18 18.40 0.26
CA LYS A 27 25.53 17.99 0.68
C LYS A 27 25.93 18.54 2.05
N ASP A 28 25.81 19.84 2.27
CA ASP A 28 26.17 20.50 3.52
C ASP A 28 25.23 20.10 4.67
N ASP A 29 23.93 19.92 4.37
CA ASP A 29 22.96 19.43 5.35
C ASP A 29 23.26 18.01 5.80
N VAL A 30 23.67 17.12 4.89
CA VAL A 30 24.08 15.75 5.23
C VAL A 30 25.27 15.75 6.14
N ILE A 31 26.31 16.56 5.84
CA ILE A 31 27.48 16.71 6.70
C ILE A 31 27.05 17.19 8.09
N SER A 32 26.20 18.20 8.16
CA SER A 32 25.75 18.78 9.45
C SER A 32 24.92 17.78 10.26
N LYS A 33 24.12 16.92 9.60
CA LYS A 33 23.24 15.95 10.25
C LYS A 33 23.93 14.64 10.64
N THR A 34 25.01 14.26 9.96
CA THR A 34 25.65 12.96 10.10
C THR A 34 27.11 13.01 10.56
N GLY A 35 27.78 14.14 10.41
CA GLY A 35 29.22 14.27 10.60
C GLY A 35 30.08 13.74 9.45
N ALA A 36 29.46 13.27 8.35
CA ALA A 36 30.11 12.69 7.20
C ALA A 36 29.62 13.28 5.87
N GLU A 37 30.50 13.32 4.88
CA GLU A 37 30.18 13.69 3.49
C GLU A 37 29.69 12.45 2.73
N LEU A 38 28.47 12.47 2.22
CA LEU A 38 27.94 11.43 1.33
C LEU A 38 28.42 11.70 -0.10
N VAL A 39 29.01 10.70 -0.75
CA VAL A 39 29.50 10.79 -2.12
C VAL A 39 28.91 9.63 -2.95
N VAL A 40 28.15 9.96 -3.99
CA VAL A 40 27.73 8.96 -4.97
C VAL A 40 28.92 8.63 -5.88
N LYS A 41 29.44 7.40 -5.79
CA LYS A 41 30.65 6.95 -6.50
C LYS A 41 30.31 6.22 -7.80
N LYS A 42 29.19 5.48 -7.83
CA LYS A 42 28.72 4.73 -9.00
C LYS A 42 27.21 4.74 -9.11
N VAL A 43 26.70 4.65 -10.34
CA VAL A 43 25.28 4.52 -10.66
C VAL A 43 25.13 3.37 -11.68
N LEU A 44 24.51 2.28 -11.27
CA LEU A 44 24.28 1.12 -12.13
C LEU A 44 23.07 1.36 -13.03
N VAL A 45 23.26 1.16 -14.32
CA VAL A 45 22.22 1.32 -15.36
C VAL A 45 22.31 0.20 -16.39
N ARG A 46 21.20 -0.13 -17.07
CA ARG A 46 21.18 -1.16 -18.13
C ARG A 46 21.75 -0.68 -19.46
N ASN A 47 21.69 0.62 -19.72
CA ASN A 47 22.10 1.23 -20.99
C ASN A 47 22.89 2.50 -20.71
N LEU A 48 24.17 2.49 -21.05
CA LEU A 48 25.11 3.61 -20.87
C LEU A 48 24.91 4.76 -21.90
N ASP A 49 24.25 4.47 -23.02
CA ASP A 49 24.07 5.44 -24.10
C ASP A 49 22.87 6.38 -23.86
N LYS A 50 21.98 5.98 -22.94
CA LYS A 50 20.82 6.83 -22.59
C LYS A 50 21.30 8.01 -21.76
N ASP A 51 20.96 9.23 -22.22
CA ASP A 51 21.16 10.44 -21.44
C ASP A 51 20.39 10.40 -20.09
N ARG A 52 21.08 10.78 -19.01
CA ARG A 52 20.55 10.71 -17.64
C ARG A 52 20.83 11.99 -16.85
N ASP A 53 20.75 13.12 -17.53
CA ASP A 53 20.87 14.43 -16.85
C ASP A 53 20.04 14.46 -15.53
N PRO A 54 20.64 14.90 -14.41
CA PRO A 54 21.96 15.53 -14.23
C PRO A 54 23.06 14.56 -13.75
N ILE A 55 22.96 13.24 -13.96
CA ILE A 55 23.97 12.27 -13.51
C ILE A 55 25.17 12.29 -14.42
N ASP A 56 26.37 12.54 -13.86
CA ASP A 56 27.59 12.58 -14.62
C ASP A 56 27.89 11.21 -15.26
N ARG A 57 28.23 11.21 -16.54
CA ARG A 57 28.46 9.98 -17.32
C ARG A 57 29.59 9.10 -16.72
N GLU A 58 30.57 9.68 -16.09
CA GLU A 58 31.70 8.99 -15.45
C GLU A 58 31.29 8.15 -14.23
N LEU A 59 30.13 8.45 -13.64
CA LEU A 59 29.56 7.67 -12.55
C LEU A 59 28.78 6.45 -13.04
N LEU A 60 28.38 6.42 -14.33
CA LEU A 60 27.55 5.34 -14.87
C LEU A 60 28.37 4.06 -15.07
N THR A 61 27.78 2.94 -14.74
CA THR A 61 28.28 1.60 -15.05
C THR A 61 27.10 0.66 -15.38
N ASP A 62 27.31 -0.33 -16.22
CA ASP A 62 26.40 -1.45 -16.46
C ASP A 62 26.90 -2.75 -15.83
N ASN A 63 28.03 -2.71 -15.13
CA ASN A 63 28.68 -3.84 -14.51
C ASN A 63 28.53 -3.80 -12.98
N TRP A 64 27.79 -4.75 -12.42
CA TRP A 64 27.60 -4.88 -10.96
C TRP A 64 28.92 -5.05 -10.19
N LYS A 65 29.94 -5.70 -10.81
CA LYS A 65 31.24 -5.92 -10.16
C LYS A 65 31.95 -4.62 -9.80
N ASP A 66 31.77 -3.56 -10.59
CA ASP A 66 32.35 -2.24 -10.29
C ASP A 66 31.84 -1.64 -8.96
N ILE A 67 30.77 -2.19 -8.44
CA ILE A 67 30.13 -1.75 -7.19
C ILE A 67 30.42 -2.73 -6.05
N ILE A 68 30.19 -4.04 -6.29
CA ILE A 68 30.28 -5.01 -5.22
C ILE A 68 31.73 -5.26 -4.78
N GLU A 69 32.69 -5.23 -5.70
CA GLU A 69 34.12 -5.42 -5.44
C GLU A 69 34.82 -4.14 -4.92
N ASP A 70 34.19 -2.97 -5.06
CA ASP A 70 34.70 -1.71 -4.55
C ASP A 70 34.52 -1.63 -3.03
N LYS A 71 35.65 -1.72 -2.30
CA LYS A 71 35.67 -1.72 -0.83
C LYS A 71 35.36 -0.35 -0.20
N ASP A 72 35.47 0.73 -0.98
CA ASP A 72 35.15 2.07 -0.47
C ASP A 72 33.63 2.30 -0.44
N ILE A 73 32.85 1.62 -1.28
CA ILE A 73 31.40 1.75 -1.31
C ILE A 73 30.81 1.07 -0.06
N GLU A 74 30.23 1.88 0.83
CA GLU A 74 29.64 1.44 2.09
C GLU A 74 28.10 1.30 2.01
N ILE A 75 27.45 2.02 1.09
CA ILE A 75 25.98 2.04 0.95
C ILE A 75 25.57 1.66 -0.47
N VAL A 76 24.64 0.73 -0.61
CA VAL A 76 23.96 0.39 -1.86
C VAL A 76 22.51 0.84 -1.81
N ILE A 77 22.11 1.69 -2.74
CA ILE A 77 20.77 2.28 -2.83
C ILE A 77 20.03 1.63 -4.01
N GLU A 78 19.17 0.65 -3.74
CA GLU A 78 18.47 -0.13 -4.76
C GLU A 78 17.15 0.53 -5.14
N LEU A 79 17.04 0.96 -6.41
CA LEU A 79 15.91 1.69 -6.98
C LEU A 79 15.58 1.18 -8.41
N MET A 80 15.88 -0.10 -8.69
CA MET A 80 15.68 -0.66 -10.03
C MET A 80 14.26 -1.14 -10.28
N GLY A 81 13.57 -1.56 -9.22
CA GLY A 81 12.27 -2.23 -9.30
C GLY A 81 12.35 -3.67 -9.84
N GLY A 82 11.25 -4.41 -9.67
CA GLY A 82 11.21 -5.85 -9.95
C GLY A 82 12.02 -6.65 -8.91
N THR A 83 11.96 -7.99 -9.02
CA THR A 83 12.63 -8.87 -8.04
C THR A 83 13.98 -9.38 -8.56
N THR A 84 14.15 -9.49 -9.85
CA THR A 84 15.40 -9.98 -10.50
C THR A 84 15.98 -8.86 -11.37
N PRO A 85 17.26 -8.53 -11.24
CA PRO A 85 18.30 -9.08 -10.35
C PRO A 85 18.37 -8.41 -8.96
N ALA A 86 17.43 -7.53 -8.60
CA ALA A 86 17.47 -6.69 -7.40
C ALA A 86 17.70 -7.52 -6.12
N LYS A 87 16.99 -8.65 -5.95
CA LYS A 87 17.17 -9.55 -4.81
C LYS A 87 18.61 -10.02 -4.66
N GLN A 88 19.20 -10.53 -5.75
CA GLN A 88 20.56 -11.00 -5.75
C GLN A 88 21.55 -9.90 -5.33
N TYR A 89 21.41 -8.70 -5.91
CA TYR A 89 22.29 -7.58 -5.62
C TYR A 89 22.18 -7.10 -4.16
N ILE A 90 20.98 -7.09 -3.59
CA ILE A 90 20.77 -6.78 -2.17
C ILE A 90 21.47 -7.82 -1.28
N LEU A 91 21.28 -9.12 -1.55
CA LEU A 91 21.88 -10.18 -0.75
C LEU A 91 23.41 -10.13 -0.82
N GLU A 92 23.98 -10.00 -2.02
CA GLU A 92 25.43 -9.88 -2.21
C GLU A 92 25.99 -8.61 -1.54
N ALA A 93 25.28 -7.49 -1.60
CA ALA A 93 25.69 -6.25 -0.93
C ALA A 93 25.74 -6.43 0.60
N LEU A 94 24.68 -7.01 1.19
CA LEU A 94 24.65 -7.29 2.63
C LEU A 94 25.75 -8.28 3.03
N GLU A 95 25.96 -9.34 2.26
CA GLU A 95 27.01 -10.34 2.49
C GLU A 95 28.42 -9.74 2.43
N ALA A 96 28.63 -8.73 1.58
CA ALA A 96 29.85 -7.94 1.50
C ALA A 96 30.00 -6.89 2.62
N GLY A 97 29.05 -6.84 3.57
CA GLY A 97 29.06 -5.88 4.69
C GLY A 97 28.63 -4.46 4.33
N LYS A 98 28.03 -4.27 3.15
CA LYS A 98 27.50 -2.96 2.73
C LYS A 98 26.11 -2.77 3.31
N GLN A 99 25.78 -1.52 3.67
CA GLN A 99 24.44 -1.13 4.10
C GLN A 99 23.53 -0.99 2.89
N VAL A 100 22.25 -1.29 3.04
CA VAL A 100 21.29 -1.25 1.92
C VAL A 100 20.12 -0.33 2.23
N VAL A 101 19.76 0.51 1.24
CA VAL A 101 18.52 1.29 1.21
C VAL A 101 17.73 0.88 -0.03
N THR A 102 16.47 0.53 0.11
CA THR A 102 15.63 0.10 -1.04
C THR A 102 14.25 0.74 -1.02
N ALA A 103 13.67 0.96 -2.20
CA ALA A 103 12.25 1.34 -2.38
C ALA A 103 11.42 0.21 -2.99
N ASN A 104 11.95 -1.01 -3.04
CA ASN A 104 11.41 -2.14 -3.80
C ASN A 104 10.36 -2.92 -3.01
N LYS A 105 9.12 -2.43 -3.07
CA LYS A 105 7.99 -3.06 -2.38
C LYS A 105 7.69 -4.48 -2.86
N ASP A 106 7.89 -4.74 -4.17
CA ASP A 106 7.61 -6.05 -4.76
C ASP A 106 8.54 -7.11 -4.17
N LEU A 107 9.82 -6.78 -4.07
CA LEU A 107 10.84 -7.62 -3.45
C LEU A 107 10.57 -7.85 -1.96
N LEU A 108 10.25 -6.80 -1.21
CA LEU A 108 10.01 -6.90 0.22
C LEU A 108 8.73 -7.68 0.57
N ALA A 109 7.67 -7.54 -0.23
CA ALA A 109 6.41 -8.25 -0.03
C ALA A 109 6.52 -9.76 -0.32
N GLU A 110 7.49 -10.16 -1.14
CA GLU A 110 7.69 -11.55 -1.56
C GLU A 110 8.88 -12.21 -0.84
N TYR A 111 10.02 -11.52 -0.78
CA TYR A 111 11.30 -12.04 -0.27
C TYR A 111 11.81 -11.32 0.98
N GLY A 112 10.93 -10.57 1.66
CA GLY A 112 11.32 -9.74 2.82
C GLY A 112 11.98 -10.54 3.94
N GLU A 113 11.57 -11.80 4.16
CA GLU A 113 12.19 -12.68 5.16
C GLU A 113 13.65 -12.96 4.86
N GLU A 114 13.97 -13.32 3.60
CA GLU A 114 15.31 -13.66 3.18
C GLU A 114 16.27 -12.47 3.26
N VAL A 115 15.84 -11.30 2.75
CA VAL A 115 16.71 -10.12 2.73
C VAL A 115 16.87 -9.50 4.13
N MET A 116 15.83 -9.49 4.95
CA MET A 116 15.94 -9.02 6.34
C MET A 116 16.76 -9.98 7.19
N GLY A 117 16.58 -11.30 7.02
CA GLY A 117 17.39 -12.31 7.71
C GLY A 117 18.87 -12.21 7.36
N MET A 118 19.21 -11.87 6.10
CA MET A 118 20.59 -11.61 5.72
C MET A 118 21.13 -10.34 6.38
N ALA A 119 20.35 -9.25 6.42
CA ALA A 119 20.74 -8.01 7.10
C ALA A 119 21.00 -8.24 8.58
N ASP A 120 20.13 -8.97 9.28
CA ASP A 120 20.29 -9.32 10.69
C ASP A 120 21.54 -10.17 10.92
N LYS A 121 21.77 -11.20 10.08
CA LYS A 121 22.95 -12.07 10.14
C LYS A 121 24.25 -11.30 9.97
N MET A 122 24.27 -10.31 9.08
CA MET A 122 25.44 -9.50 8.77
C MET A 122 25.57 -8.26 9.65
N HIS A 123 24.65 -8.03 10.59
CA HIS A 123 24.58 -6.80 11.39
C HIS A 123 24.63 -5.53 10.52
N ALA A 124 23.93 -5.58 9.38
CA ALA A 124 23.85 -4.49 8.42
C ALA A 124 22.51 -3.79 8.46
N ASP A 125 22.48 -2.51 8.12
CA ASP A 125 21.23 -1.78 7.93
C ASP A 125 20.57 -2.18 6.61
N LEU A 126 19.28 -2.50 6.69
CA LEU A 126 18.37 -2.58 5.54
C LEU A 126 17.20 -1.63 5.80
N GLN A 127 17.23 -0.46 5.14
CA GLN A 127 16.22 0.58 5.29
C GLN A 127 15.33 0.64 4.05
N PHE A 128 14.01 0.89 4.23
CA PHE A 128 13.04 0.81 3.13
C PHE A 128 11.79 1.69 3.32
N GLU A 129 11.95 2.87 3.91
CA GLU A 129 10.83 3.81 4.12
C GLU A 129 10.08 4.10 2.82
N ALA A 130 10.81 4.29 1.73
CA ALA A 130 10.25 4.61 0.42
C ALA A 130 9.48 3.47 -0.26
N ALA A 131 9.53 2.25 0.26
CA ALA A 131 8.79 1.11 -0.28
C ALA A 131 7.27 1.22 -0.05
N VAL A 132 6.84 1.97 0.98
CA VAL A 132 5.44 2.12 1.34
C VAL A 132 5.06 3.60 1.46
N ALA A 133 3.96 3.99 0.79
CA ALA A 133 3.36 5.32 0.90
C ALA A 133 4.29 6.50 0.56
N GLY A 134 5.33 6.30 -0.24
CA GLY A 134 6.19 7.34 -0.83
C GLY A 134 6.82 8.26 0.21
N ALA A 135 6.37 9.52 0.29
CA ALA A 135 6.93 10.51 1.22
C ALA A 135 6.37 10.39 2.65
N ILE A 136 5.36 9.56 2.87
CA ILE A 136 4.74 9.41 4.20
C ILE A 136 5.68 8.58 5.08
N PRO A 137 6.17 9.10 6.21
CA PRO A 137 6.97 8.32 7.14
C PRO A 137 6.06 7.34 7.88
N ILE A 138 6.12 6.05 7.55
CA ILE A 138 5.29 5.02 8.18
C ILE A 138 6.10 3.81 8.69
N ILE A 139 7.10 3.37 7.94
CA ILE A 139 7.90 2.20 8.32
C ILE A 139 8.69 2.49 9.60
N ARG A 140 9.39 3.61 9.63
CA ARG A 140 10.18 4.03 10.80
C ARG A 140 9.30 4.35 12.00
N PRO A 141 8.19 5.08 11.90
CA PRO A 141 7.24 5.23 13.00
C PRO A 141 6.75 3.89 13.58
N LEU A 142 6.34 2.94 12.75
CA LEU A 142 5.90 1.62 13.21
C LEU A 142 7.02 0.84 13.92
N LYS A 143 8.25 0.87 13.38
CA LYS A 143 9.40 0.14 13.95
C LYS A 143 9.99 0.81 15.19
N GLN A 144 9.90 2.12 15.33
CA GLN A 144 10.64 2.88 16.34
C GLN A 144 9.72 3.73 17.22
N SER A 145 9.01 4.72 16.67
CA SER A 145 8.25 5.68 17.48
C SER A 145 7.06 5.03 18.19
N MET A 146 6.45 4.03 17.56
CA MET A 146 5.30 3.28 18.07
C MET A 146 5.69 1.92 18.67
N ALA A 147 6.98 1.62 18.80
CA ALA A 147 7.47 0.34 19.33
C ALA A 147 7.02 0.03 20.78
N GLY A 148 6.68 1.07 21.54
CA GLY A 148 6.12 0.91 22.91
C GLY A 148 4.61 0.67 22.93
N ASN A 149 3.96 0.47 21.77
CA ASN A 149 2.52 0.35 21.64
C ASN A 149 2.15 -1.01 21.04
N ASN A 150 1.00 -1.56 21.44
CA ASN A 150 0.40 -2.69 20.75
C ASN A 150 -0.51 -2.16 19.63
N ILE A 151 -0.06 -2.32 18.39
CA ILE A 151 -0.85 -1.91 17.22
C ILE A 151 -1.90 -3.01 16.96
N THR A 152 -3.17 -2.61 16.92
CA THR A 152 -4.30 -3.53 16.71
C THR A 152 -4.92 -3.40 15.32
N GLU A 153 -4.83 -2.21 14.71
CA GLU A 153 -5.37 -1.98 13.37
C GLU A 153 -4.51 -1.00 12.57
N ILE A 154 -4.39 -1.28 11.29
CA ILE A 154 -3.93 -0.32 10.27
C ILE A 154 -4.98 -0.26 9.17
N ILE A 155 -5.43 0.94 8.83
CA ILE A 155 -6.28 1.18 7.68
C ILE A 155 -5.71 2.33 6.86
N GLY A 156 -5.71 2.23 5.51
CA GLY A 156 -5.12 3.30 4.73
C GLY A 156 -5.54 3.36 3.27
N ILE A 157 -5.45 4.56 2.74
CA ILE A 157 -5.46 4.87 1.31
C ILE A 157 -4.00 4.86 0.89
N VAL A 158 -3.53 3.76 0.29
CA VAL A 158 -2.11 3.54 -0.01
C VAL A 158 -1.81 3.46 -1.52
N ASN A 159 -2.81 3.77 -2.34
CA ASN A 159 -2.66 3.90 -3.79
C ASN A 159 -3.26 5.24 -4.26
N GLY A 160 -2.43 6.12 -4.79
CA GLY A 160 -2.85 7.46 -5.22
C GLY A 160 -3.69 7.47 -6.50
N THR A 161 -3.43 6.54 -7.43
CA THR A 161 -4.15 6.42 -8.70
C THR A 161 -5.63 6.11 -8.46
N THR A 162 -5.92 5.09 -7.66
CA THR A 162 -7.29 4.69 -7.33
C THR A 162 -8.01 5.73 -6.50
N ASN A 163 -7.32 6.39 -5.55
CA ASN A 163 -7.93 7.47 -4.80
C ASN A 163 -8.28 8.66 -5.69
N TYR A 164 -7.43 9.01 -6.66
CA TYR A 164 -7.74 10.04 -7.65
C TYR A 164 -8.99 9.69 -8.47
N ILE A 165 -9.04 8.46 -9.01
CA ILE A 165 -10.17 7.97 -9.82
C ILE A 165 -11.47 8.08 -9.01
N LEU A 166 -11.53 7.49 -7.81
CA LEU A 166 -12.71 7.51 -6.94
C LEU A 166 -13.08 8.94 -6.51
N THR A 167 -12.10 9.83 -6.31
CA THR A 167 -12.36 11.25 -6.02
C THR A 167 -13.07 11.91 -7.21
N LYS A 168 -12.61 11.71 -8.45
CA LYS A 168 -13.25 12.31 -9.65
C LYS A 168 -14.63 11.72 -9.92
N MET A 169 -14.82 10.43 -9.70
CA MET A 169 -16.15 9.81 -9.77
C MET A 169 -17.10 10.41 -8.74
N THR A 170 -16.64 10.64 -7.51
CA THR A 170 -17.47 11.17 -6.40
C THR A 170 -17.79 12.66 -6.56
N GLU A 171 -16.80 13.49 -6.91
CA GLU A 171 -16.95 14.96 -6.91
C GLU A 171 -17.44 15.51 -8.25
N SER A 172 -16.99 14.91 -9.36
CA SER A 172 -17.30 15.38 -10.71
C SER A 172 -18.35 14.53 -11.43
N GLY A 173 -18.82 13.42 -10.82
CA GLY A 173 -19.77 12.51 -11.45
C GLY A 173 -19.22 11.76 -12.67
N MET A 174 -17.89 11.71 -12.83
CA MET A 174 -17.26 10.97 -13.93
C MET A 174 -17.56 9.47 -13.79
N ASN A 175 -17.73 8.79 -14.91
CA ASN A 175 -17.69 7.33 -14.89
C ASN A 175 -16.25 6.82 -14.74
N TYR A 176 -16.09 5.55 -14.39
CA TYR A 176 -14.78 4.94 -14.16
C TYR A 176 -13.81 5.10 -15.34
N LYS A 177 -14.29 4.88 -16.58
CA LYS A 177 -13.44 4.91 -17.79
C LYS A 177 -12.88 6.32 -18.02
N ASP A 178 -13.71 7.34 -17.88
CA ASP A 178 -13.30 8.75 -18.08
C ASP A 178 -12.34 9.19 -16.97
N ALA A 179 -12.60 8.79 -15.73
CA ALA A 179 -11.74 9.09 -14.60
C ALA A 179 -10.36 8.41 -14.72
N LEU A 180 -10.31 7.16 -15.20
CA LEU A 180 -9.05 6.46 -15.49
C LEU A 180 -8.29 7.13 -16.64
N ALA A 181 -8.96 7.47 -17.74
CA ALA A 181 -8.33 8.17 -18.86
C ALA A 181 -7.71 9.50 -18.41
N LYS A 182 -8.41 10.23 -17.52
CA LYS A 182 -7.88 11.48 -16.95
C LYS A 182 -6.69 11.24 -16.02
N ALA A 183 -6.70 10.18 -15.25
CA ALA A 183 -5.56 9.76 -14.41
C ALA A 183 -4.32 9.45 -15.27
N THR A 184 -4.51 8.78 -16.41
CA THR A 184 -3.43 8.48 -17.37
C THR A 184 -2.88 9.74 -18.03
N GLU A 185 -3.75 10.65 -18.48
CA GLU A 185 -3.35 11.95 -19.05
C GLU A 185 -2.46 12.76 -18.09
N LEU A 186 -2.78 12.72 -16.79
CA LEU A 186 -2.05 13.43 -15.75
C LEU A 186 -0.81 12.67 -15.25
N GLY A 187 -0.55 11.47 -15.76
CA GLY A 187 0.60 10.65 -15.36
C GLY A 187 0.46 9.96 -13.99
N TYR A 188 -0.76 9.88 -13.44
CA TYR A 188 -1.04 9.10 -12.23
C TYR A 188 -1.18 7.61 -12.52
N ALA A 189 -1.71 7.23 -13.70
CA ALA A 189 -1.81 5.85 -14.14
C ALA A 189 -0.84 5.60 -15.33
N GLU A 190 -0.21 4.44 -15.32
CA GLU A 190 0.58 3.94 -16.45
C GLU A 190 -0.32 3.36 -17.55
N ALA A 191 0.28 2.96 -18.69
CA ALA A 191 -0.45 2.36 -19.81
C ALA A 191 -1.15 1.03 -19.39
N ASP A 192 -0.52 0.26 -18.49
CA ASP A 192 -1.14 -0.88 -17.82
C ASP A 192 -1.38 -0.52 -16.35
N PRO A 193 -2.58 -0.09 -15.97
CA PRO A 193 -2.91 0.31 -14.61
C PRO A 193 -3.34 -0.86 -13.71
N THR A 194 -3.26 -2.11 -14.17
CA THR A 194 -3.81 -3.30 -13.50
C THR A 194 -3.34 -3.41 -12.05
N ALA A 195 -2.06 -3.18 -11.79
CA ALA A 195 -1.53 -3.27 -10.42
C ALA A 195 -2.18 -2.25 -9.46
N ASP A 196 -2.58 -1.09 -9.97
CA ASP A 196 -3.28 -0.06 -9.21
C ASP A 196 -4.76 -0.41 -9.06
N VAL A 197 -5.47 -0.55 -10.19
CA VAL A 197 -6.94 -0.63 -10.21
C VAL A 197 -7.49 -1.94 -9.66
N GLU A 198 -6.72 -3.03 -9.68
CA GLU A 198 -7.06 -4.31 -9.06
C GLU A 198 -6.55 -4.43 -7.60
N GLY A 199 -5.90 -3.39 -7.06
CA GLY A 199 -5.50 -3.30 -5.66
C GLY A 199 -4.18 -4.02 -5.32
N TYR A 200 -3.44 -4.54 -6.28
CA TYR A 200 -2.21 -5.32 -6.02
C TYR A 200 -1.09 -4.46 -5.44
N ASP A 201 -0.93 -3.21 -5.91
CA ASP A 201 0.02 -2.26 -5.32
C ASP A 201 -0.29 -2.00 -3.84
N ALA A 202 -1.56 -1.75 -3.53
CA ALA A 202 -2.01 -1.57 -2.15
C ALA A 202 -1.81 -2.84 -1.31
N GLY A 203 -2.08 -4.02 -1.89
CA GLY A 203 -1.89 -5.31 -1.22
C GLY A 203 -0.45 -5.57 -0.80
N ARG A 204 0.53 -5.28 -1.66
CA ARG A 204 1.96 -5.40 -1.32
C ARG A 204 2.37 -4.47 -0.17
N LYS A 205 1.89 -3.23 -0.20
CA LYS A 205 2.14 -2.26 0.88
C LYS A 205 1.52 -2.70 2.21
N MET A 206 0.30 -3.25 2.16
CA MET A 206 -0.36 -3.77 3.36
C MET A 206 0.37 -4.98 3.94
N ALA A 207 0.88 -5.89 3.10
CA ALA A 207 1.69 -7.02 3.56
C ALA A 207 2.93 -6.56 4.36
N ILE A 208 3.64 -5.54 3.84
CA ILE A 208 4.81 -4.96 4.51
C ILE A 208 4.42 -4.30 5.84
N MET A 209 3.41 -3.44 5.84
CA MET A 209 2.98 -2.73 7.06
C MET A 209 2.45 -3.67 8.13
N SER A 210 1.63 -4.66 7.74
CA SER A 210 1.09 -5.66 8.66
C SER A 210 2.18 -6.50 9.31
N SER A 211 3.20 -6.89 8.52
CA SER A 211 4.35 -7.64 9.04
C SER A 211 5.05 -6.88 10.16
N ILE A 212 5.26 -5.58 9.96
CA ILE A 212 5.95 -4.73 10.93
C ILE A 212 5.07 -4.47 12.15
N ALA A 213 3.83 -4.06 11.94
CA ALA A 213 2.93 -3.64 13.01
C ALA A 213 2.54 -4.79 13.95
N PHE A 214 2.34 -5.99 13.40
CA PHE A 214 1.91 -7.14 14.19
C PHE A 214 3.06 -8.09 14.57
N ASN A 215 4.28 -7.72 14.17
CA ASN A 215 5.50 -8.48 14.44
C ASN A 215 5.43 -9.94 13.93
N SER A 216 4.72 -10.19 12.84
CA SER A 216 4.51 -11.51 12.25
C SER A 216 4.56 -11.43 10.73
N ARG A 217 5.13 -12.42 10.08
CA ARG A 217 5.31 -12.39 8.63
C ARG A 217 3.96 -12.49 7.89
N VAL A 218 3.67 -11.46 7.10
CA VAL A 218 2.56 -11.42 6.13
C VAL A 218 3.15 -11.22 4.75
N THR A 219 2.90 -12.13 3.82
CA THR A 219 3.30 -11.99 2.41
C THR A 219 2.13 -11.52 1.57
N PHE A 220 2.41 -11.04 0.35
CA PHE A 220 1.35 -10.59 -0.55
C PHE A 220 0.30 -11.66 -0.84
N ASN A 221 0.68 -12.93 -0.91
CA ASN A 221 -0.23 -14.04 -1.15
C ASN A 221 -1.28 -14.23 -0.03
N HIS A 222 -1.04 -13.69 1.16
CA HIS A 222 -1.99 -13.71 2.26
C HIS A 222 -3.02 -12.56 2.18
N VAL A 223 -2.78 -11.56 1.33
CA VAL A 223 -3.65 -10.38 1.25
C VAL A 223 -4.77 -10.61 0.27
N TYR A 224 -6.01 -10.63 0.75
CA TYR A 224 -7.17 -10.58 -0.15
C TYR A 224 -7.20 -9.23 -0.87
N THR A 225 -7.32 -9.24 -2.20
CA THR A 225 -7.37 -8.02 -3.01
C THR A 225 -8.59 -8.00 -3.93
N GLU A 226 -9.29 -6.87 -3.93
CA GLU A 226 -10.38 -6.56 -4.85
C GLU A 226 -10.27 -5.08 -5.27
N GLY A 227 -10.27 -4.82 -6.57
CA GLY A 227 -10.06 -3.49 -7.13
C GLY A 227 -11.29 -2.60 -7.17
N ILE A 228 -11.18 -1.52 -7.96
CA ILE A 228 -12.21 -0.48 -8.11
C ILE A 228 -13.01 -0.60 -9.41
N THR A 229 -12.67 -1.53 -10.28
CA THR A 229 -13.18 -1.61 -11.67
C THR A 229 -14.68 -1.84 -11.76
N LYS A 230 -15.30 -2.38 -10.70
CA LYS A 230 -16.73 -2.65 -10.62
C LYS A 230 -17.56 -1.51 -10.03
N ILE A 231 -16.94 -0.46 -9.51
CA ILE A 231 -17.67 0.65 -8.86
C ILE A 231 -18.37 1.51 -9.91
N THR A 232 -19.64 1.77 -9.68
CA THR A 232 -20.51 2.53 -10.58
C THR A 232 -20.87 3.91 -10.00
N ALA A 233 -21.39 4.80 -10.83
CA ALA A 233 -21.88 6.10 -10.38
C ALA A 233 -23.11 5.95 -9.45
N GLU A 234 -23.92 4.91 -9.65
CA GLU A 234 -25.05 4.60 -8.80
C GLU A 234 -24.59 4.16 -7.40
N ASP A 235 -23.52 3.36 -7.29
CA ASP A 235 -22.96 2.97 -5.99
C ASP A 235 -22.49 4.20 -5.20
N ILE A 236 -21.81 5.13 -5.88
CA ILE A 236 -21.36 6.39 -5.26
C ILE A 236 -22.54 7.25 -4.80
N LYS A 237 -23.59 7.34 -5.63
CA LYS A 237 -24.79 8.08 -5.31
C LYS A 237 -25.45 7.54 -4.04
N TYR A 238 -25.63 6.23 -3.96
CA TYR A 238 -26.26 5.60 -2.78
C TYR A 238 -25.35 5.68 -1.56
N ALA A 239 -24.04 5.47 -1.70
CA ALA A 239 -23.11 5.65 -0.61
C ALA A 239 -23.29 7.04 0.02
N LYS A 240 -23.34 8.09 -0.81
CA LYS A 240 -23.57 9.47 -0.35
C LYS A 240 -24.93 9.66 0.33
N GLU A 241 -26.01 9.05 -0.19
CA GLU A 241 -27.35 9.11 0.43
C GLU A 241 -27.36 8.50 1.84
N PHE A 242 -26.48 7.52 2.11
CA PHE A 242 -26.33 6.88 3.42
C PHE A 242 -25.25 7.53 4.31
N GLY A 243 -24.64 8.66 3.88
CA GLY A 243 -23.59 9.34 4.64
C GLY A 243 -22.20 8.69 4.55
N TYR A 244 -21.93 7.96 3.45
CA TYR A 244 -20.65 7.30 3.22
C TYR A 244 -19.93 7.83 1.99
N VAL A 245 -18.60 7.61 1.99
CA VAL A 245 -17.72 7.82 0.84
C VAL A 245 -17.09 6.47 0.46
N ILE A 246 -16.96 6.19 -0.85
CA ILE A 246 -16.27 4.99 -1.34
C ILE A 246 -14.78 5.28 -1.49
N LYS A 247 -13.96 4.43 -0.87
CA LYS A 247 -12.50 4.44 -0.99
C LYS A 247 -11.97 3.04 -1.26
N LEU A 248 -10.82 2.92 -1.96
CA LEU A 248 -10.02 1.70 -1.92
C LEU A 248 -9.16 1.75 -0.66
N LEU A 249 -9.44 0.86 0.28
CA LEU A 249 -8.75 0.82 1.56
C LEU A 249 -7.99 -0.49 1.75
N GLY A 250 -6.74 -0.38 2.20
CA GLY A 250 -6.06 -1.50 2.83
C GLY A 250 -6.42 -1.53 4.31
N LEU A 251 -6.85 -2.68 4.79
CA LEU A 251 -7.20 -2.92 6.19
C LEU A 251 -6.42 -4.11 6.71
N ALA A 252 -5.77 -3.95 7.85
CA ALA A 252 -5.14 -5.02 8.60
C ALA A 252 -5.51 -4.94 10.07
N ARG A 253 -5.87 -6.07 10.68
CA ARG A 253 -6.25 -6.20 12.10
C ARG A 253 -5.51 -7.35 12.75
N ASN A 254 -5.01 -7.11 13.95
CA ASN A 254 -4.52 -8.16 14.81
C ASN A 254 -5.66 -8.61 15.74
N THR A 255 -6.19 -9.81 15.49
CA THR A 255 -7.30 -10.36 16.27
C THR A 255 -6.81 -11.51 17.15
N PRO A 256 -7.58 -11.93 18.19
CA PRO A 256 -7.21 -13.09 19.01
C PRO A 256 -6.99 -14.38 18.20
N ASP A 257 -7.68 -14.51 17.04
CA ASP A 257 -7.64 -15.72 16.20
C ASP A 257 -6.64 -15.61 15.04
N GLY A 258 -5.92 -14.49 14.92
CA GLY A 258 -4.94 -14.28 13.86
C GLY A 258 -5.05 -12.91 13.16
N ILE A 259 -4.23 -12.71 12.15
CA ILE A 259 -4.16 -11.46 11.37
C ILE A 259 -5.21 -11.50 10.27
N GLU A 260 -6.03 -10.46 10.20
CA GLU A 260 -6.85 -10.14 9.02
C GLU A 260 -6.12 -9.11 8.18
N VAL A 261 -5.97 -9.37 6.88
CA VAL A 261 -5.38 -8.39 5.94
C VAL A 261 -6.08 -8.45 4.60
N LYS A 262 -6.56 -7.28 4.15
CA LYS A 262 -7.35 -7.19 2.92
C LYS A 262 -7.28 -5.81 2.29
N VAL A 263 -7.44 -5.75 0.98
CA VAL A 263 -7.56 -4.53 0.19
C VAL A 263 -8.80 -4.64 -0.68
N HIS A 264 -9.74 -3.77 -0.50
CA HIS A 264 -10.93 -3.69 -1.32
C HIS A 264 -11.59 -2.31 -1.20
N THR A 265 -12.56 -2.03 -2.06
CA THR A 265 -13.42 -0.86 -1.90
C THR A 265 -14.25 -0.99 -0.63
N MET A 266 -14.33 0.10 0.11
CA MET A 266 -15.15 0.21 1.33
C MET A 266 -15.97 1.48 1.32
N LEU A 267 -17.18 1.39 1.89
CA LEU A 267 -17.91 2.54 2.37
C LEU A 267 -17.32 2.96 3.70
N ILE A 268 -16.86 4.20 3.80
CA ILE A 268 -16.36 4.78 5.04
C ILE A 268 -17.24 5.99 5.42
N ASP A 269 -17.57 6.13 6.70
CA ASP A 269 -18.38 7.26 7.20
C ASP A 269 -17.79 8.59 6.72
N GLU A 270 -18.62 9.51 6.24
CA GLU A 270 -18.18 10.80 5.70
C GLU A 270 -17.43 11.67 6.72
N ASN A 271 -17.63 11.43 8.02
CA ASN A 271 -16.94 12.12 9.11
C ASN A 271 -15.61 11.44 9.49
N HIS A 272 -15.31 10.26 8.97
CA HIS A 272 -14.03 9.60 9.24
C HIS A 272 -12.87 10.38 8.60
N PRO A 273 -11.71 10.57 9.27
CA PRO A 273 -10.58 11.33 8.73
C PRO A 273 -10.14 10.89 7.32
N LEU A 274 -10.13 9.60 7.02
CA LEU A 274 -9.77 9.07 5.70
C LEU A 274 -10.77 9.46 4.59
N ALA A 275 -12.03 9.78 4.91
CA ALA A 275 -13.02 10.22 3.92
C ALA A 275 -12.62 11.55 3.26
N THR A 276 -11.89 12.40 3.99
CA THR A 276 -11.45 13.72 3.52
C THR A 276 -10.21 13.68 2.63
N VAL A 277 -9.52 12.54 2.53
CA VAL A 277 -8.30 12.37 1.72
C VAL A 277 -8.69 12.26 0.24
N ARG A 278 -8.30 13.25 -0.56
CA ARG A 278 -8.74 13.43 -1.95
C ARG A 278 -7.59 13.33 -2.93
N ASP A 279 -7.94 13.30 -4.22
CA ASP A 279 -6.99 13.26 -5.33
C ASP A 279 -5.96 12.14 -5.18
N SER A 280 -4.69 12.37 -5.51
CA SER A 280 -3.62 11.39 -5.43
C SER A 280 -2.92 11.32 -4.06
N PHE A 281 -3.54 11.91 -3.01
CA PHE A 281 -2.99 11.81 -1.66
C PHE A 281 -3.21 10.41 -1.08
N ASN A 282 -2.24 9.97 -0.30
CA ASN A 282 -2.32 8.77 0.51
C ASN A 282 -2.45 9.15 1.99
N ALA A 283 -3.00 8.23 2.77
CA ALA A 283 -3.03 8.36 4.22
C ALA A 283 -3.04 6.97 4.87
N VAL A 284 -2.35 6.84 5.98
CA VAL A 284 -2.33 5.63 6.81
C VAL A 284 -2.80 6.02 8.21
N PHE A 285 -3.81 5.31 8.68
CA PHE A 285 -4.40 5.45 9.99
C PHE A 285 -4.03 4.23 10.81
N VAL A 286 -3.45 4.44 11.98
CA VAL A 286 -2.92 3.40 12.85
C VAL A 286 -3.60 3.51 14.20
N HIS A 287 -4.23 2.42 14.65
CA HIS A 287 -4.82 2.32 15.97
C HIS A 287 -3.91 1.51 16.90
N GLY A 288 -3.54 2.09 18.01
CA GLY A 288 -2.76 1.45 19.05
C GLY A 288 -3.47 1.51 20.39
N GLU A 289 -3.39 0.44 21.19
CA GLU A 289 -4.09 0.33 22.47
C GLU A 289 -3.77 1.46 23.46
N ALA A 290 -2.56 2.01 23.41
CA ALA A 290 -2.13 3.05 24.34
C ALA A 290 -2.13 4.45 23.74
N SER A 291 -2.13 4.59 22.40
CA SER A 291 -2.03 5.88 21.71
C SER A 291 -3.32 6.28 20.99
N ASP A 292 -4.35 5.42 21.05
CA ASP A 292 -5.53 5.59 20.20
C ASP A 292 -5.16 5.77 18.72
N ASP A 293 -5.79 6.68 18.02
CA ASP A 293 -5.67 6.87 16.59
C ASP A 293 -4.57 7.85 16.21
N THR A 294 -3.74 7.43 15.28
CA THR A 294 -2.70 8.26 14.67
C THR A 294 -2.83 8.21 13.15
N MET A 295 -2.79 9.38 12.48
CA MET A 295 -2.90 9.46 11.02
C MET A 295 -1.66 10.09 10.41
N PHE A 296 -1.13 9.47 9.36
CA PHE A 296 -0.05 9.98 8.53
C PHE A 296 -0.58 10.23 7.11
N MET A 297 -0.44 11.44 6.59
CA MET A 297 -0.97 11.82 5.28
C MET A 297 0.09 12.56 4.45
N GLY A 298 0.13 12.29 3.14
CA GLY A 298 1.06 12.96 2.23
C GLY A 298 1.00 12.44 0.80
N ARG A 299 2.04 12.74 0.01
CA ARG A 299 2.19 12.23 -1.35
C ARG A 299 2.66 10.78 -1.32
N GLY A 300 1.84 9.86 -1.85
CA GLY A 300 2.13 8.42 -1.87
C GLY A 300 3.13 7.99 -2.95
N ALA A 301 3.42 8.84 -3.94
CA ALA A 301 4.33 8.59 -5.04
C ALA A 301 4.87 9.90 -5.62
N GLY A 302 5.84 9.79 -6.54
CA GLY A 302 6.44 10.91 -7.24
C GLY A 302 7.95 10.96 -7.07
N GLN A 303 8.65 11.60 -8.01
CA GLN A 303 10.12 11.64 -8.02
C GLN A 303 10.70 12.16 -6.69
N MET A 304 10.39 13.40 -6.36
CA MET A 304 10.95 14.05 -5.15
C MET A 304 10.35 13.54 -3.85
N PRO A 305 9.02 13.26 -3.74
CA PRO A 305 8.44 12.65 -2.56
C PRO A 305 9.12 11.32 -2.17
N THR A 306 9.24 10.40 -3.13
CA THR A 306 9.89 9.09 -2.89
C THR A 306 11.38 9.24 -2.63
N ALA A 307 12.08 10.09 -3.41
CA ALA A 307 13.50 10.37 -3.18
C ALA A 307 13.77 10.97 -1.79
N SER A 308 12.84 11.77 -1.25
CA SER A 308 12.96 12.34 0.10
C SER A 308 12.95 11.26 1.18
N ALA A 309 12.11 10.23 1.04
CA ALA A 309 12.08 9.10 1.98
C ALA A 309 13.38 8.27 1.90
N VAL A 310 13.85 7.97 0.67
CA VAL A 310 15.16 7.32 0.45
C VAL A 310 16.29 8.13 1.09
N MET A 311 16.27 9.47 0.93
CA MET A 311 17.28 10.34 1.52
C MET A 311 17.24 10.33 3.06
N GLY A 312 16.04 10.22 3.64
CA GLY A 312 15.87 10.01 5.08
C GLY A 312 16.56 8.75 5.57
N ASP A 313 16.40 7.64 4.84
CA ASP A 313 17.05 6.36 5.14
C ASP A 313 18.57 6.45 4.98
N ILE A 314 19.06 7.07 3.92
CA ILE A 314 20.50 7.30 3.70
C ILE A 314 21.12 8.08 4.85
N ILE A 315 20.46 9.14 5.32
CA ILE A 315 20.94 9.96 6.45
C ILE A 315 21.04 9.10 7.73
N ASP A 316 20.05 8.24 7.99
CA ASP A 316 20.08 7.35 9.14
C ASP A 316 21.22 6.33 9.03
N VAL A 317 21.38 5.70 7.86
CA VAL A 317 22.49 4.78 7.59
C VAL A 317 23.84 5.47 7.76
N CYS A 318 24.00 6.69 7.25
CA CYS A 318 25.22 7.46 7.44
C CYS A 318 25.54 7.71 8.94
N ARG A 319 24.51 8.04 9.75
CA ARG A 319 24.66 8.18 11.21
C ARG A 319 25.11 6.87 11.86
N ASN A 320 24.46 5.75 11.46
CA ASN A 320 24.79 4.43 11.99
C ASN A 320 26.26 4.04 11.66
N ILE A 321 26.70 4.30 10.43
CA ILE A 321 28.09 4.08 10.01
C ILE A 321 29.06 4.93 10.86
N VAL A 322 28.77 6.22 11.05
CA VAL A 322 29.63 7.13 11.81
C VAL A 322 29.75 6.71 13.28
N HIS A 323 28.65 6.24 13.86
CA HIS A 323 28.58 5.85 15.27
C HIS A 323 28.85 4.35 15.52
N GLY A 324 29.09 3.55 14.48
CA GLY A 324 29.31 2.10 14.61
C GLY A 324 28.08 1.36 15.15
N SER A 325 26.88 1.78 14.72
CA SER A 325 25.59 1.27 15.20
C SER A 325 24.72 0.68 14.08
N CYS A 326 25.33 0.22 12.99
CA CYS A 326 24.64 -0.49 11.92
C CYS A 326 24.00 -1.78 12.43
N GLY A 327 22.87 -2.18 11.83
CA GLY A 327 22.13 -3.38 12.22
C GLY A 327 21.39 -3.28 13.56
N LYS A 328 21.29 -2.08 14.13
CA LYS A 328 20.63 -1.87 15.44
C LYS A 328 19.12 -2.17 15.39
N ILE A 329 18.47 -1.90 14.27
CA ILE A 329 17.02 -2.09 14.10
C ILE A 329 16.81 -3.15 13.01
N GLY A 330 16.79 -4.39 13.46
CA GLY A 330 16.61 -5.56 12.60
C GLY A 330 15.16 -5.83 12.20
N CYS A 331 14.89 -7.08 11.81
CA CYS A 331 13.55 -7.57 11.52
C CYS A 331 12.69 -7.57 12.78
N SER A 332 11.47 -7.06 12.67
CA SER A 332 10.50 -7.04 13.79
C SER A 332 9.56 -8.26 13.80
N CYS A 333 9.70 -9.19 12.85
CA CYS A 333 8.80 -10.35 12.72
C CYS A 333 9.25 -11.52 13.62
N TYR A 334 9.03 -11.41 14.93
CA TYR A 334 9.41 -12.44 15.92
C TYR A 334 8.22 -13.31 16.38
N LYS A 335 7.00 -13.04 15.89
CA LYS A 335 5.80 -13.82 16.14
C LYS A 335 5.46 -14.68 14.91
N GLU A 336 4.74 -15.79 15.15
CA GLU A 336 4.19 -16.66 14.11
C GLU A 336 2.67 -16.69 14.24
N LEU A 337 2.01 -15.56 13.94
CA LEU A 337 0.56 -15.46 13.98
C LEU A 337 -0.03 -15.99 12.67
N PRO A 338 -1.12 -16.79 12.73
CA PRO A 338 -1.80 -17.21 11.52
C PRO A 338 -2.42 -16.01 10.81
N VAL A 339 -2.45 -16.05 9.47
CA VAL A 339 -3.19 -15.09 8.66
C VAL A 339 -4.48 -15.74 8.22
N LYS A 340 -5.61 -15.10 8.52
CA LYS A 340 -6.96 -15.61 8.26
C LYS A 340 -7.29 -15.53 6.78
N ASP A 341 -7.95 -16.56 6.26
CA ASP A 341 -8.60 -16.48 4.96
C ASP A 341 -9.75 -15.47 5.01
N ILE A 342 -10.06 -14.84 3.86
CA ILE A 342 -11.14 -13.85 3.79
C ILE A 342 -12.48 -14.41 4.28
N SER A 343 -12.78 -15.67 4.01
CA SER A 343 -14.01 -16.34 4.42
C SER A 343 -14.20 -16.45 5.94
N GLU A 344 -13.10 -16.38 6.70
CA GLU A 344 -13.09 -16.42 8.17
C GLU A 344 -13.24 -15.02 8.79
N THR A 345 -13.20 -13.96 7.97
CA THR A 345 -13.33 -12.58 8.43
C THR A 345 -14.80 -12.16 8.51
N LYS A 346 -15.05 -11.04 9.17
CA LYS A 346 -16.40 -10.47 9.31
C LYS A 346 -16.42 -9.05 8.77
N SER A 347 -17.50 -8.70 8.07
CA SER A 347 -17.73 -7.37 7.52
C SER A 347 -19.20 -6.98 7.58
N LYS A 348 -19.51 -5.70 7.52
CA LYS A 348 -20.81 -5.20 7.09
C LYS A 348 -20.79 -5.09 5.57
N PHE A 349 -21.93 -5.24 4.94
CA PHE A 349 -22.06 -5.15 3.49
C PHE A 349 -23.12 -4.14 3.08
N PHE A 350 -22.77 -3.36 2.08
CA PHE A 350 -23.69 -2.62 1.25
C PHE A 350 -23.99 -3.48 0.02
N LEU A 351 -25.27 -3.75 -0.23
CA LEU A 351 -25.74 -4.61 -1.29
C LEU A 351 -26.79 -3.89 -2.10
N ARG A 352 -26.61 -3.82 -3.42
CA ARG A 352 -27.56 -3.24 -4.36
C ARG A 352 -28.08 -4.32 -5.29
N ILE A 353 -29.40 -4.56 -5.25
CA ILE A 353 -30.08 -5.61 -6.00
C ILE A 353 -31.13 -5.00 -6.92
N GLU A 354 -31.14 -5.39 -8.19
CA GLU A 354 -32.26 -5.18 -9.10
C GLU A 354 -33.19 -6.39 -9.03
N ALA A 355 -34.43 -6.16 -8.64
CA ALA A 355 -35.45 -7.21 -8.49
C ALA A 355 -36.76 -6.85 -9.18
N LEU A 356 -37.63 -7.83 -9.39
CA LEU A 356 -38.97 -7.60 -9.92
C LEU A 356 -39.76 -6.72 -8.95
N ASP A 357 -40.47 -5.68 -9.46
CA ASP A 357 -41.35 -4.84 -8.64
C ASP A 357 -42.71 -5.55 -8.48
N LYS A 358 -42.76 -6.53 -7.58
CA LYS A 358 -43.93 -7.36 -7.27
C LYS A 358 -44.06 -7.57 -5.77
N GLN A 359 -45.29 -7.82 -5.35
CA GLN A 359 -45.61 -8.20 -3.98
C GLN A 359 -44.82 -9.44 -3.54
N GLY A 360 -44.27 -9.41 -2.30
CA GLY A 360 -43.57 -10.53 -1.72
C GLY A 360 -42.06 -10.62 -2.07
N VAL A 361 -41.55 -9.84 -3.03
CA VAL A 361 -40.12 -9.92 -3.44
C VAL A 361 -39.19 -9.53 -2.30
N LEU A 362 -39.48 -8.45 -1.59
CA LEU A 362 -38.68 -8.04 -0.41
C LEU A 362 -38.70 -9.11 0.68
N ALA A 363 -39.85 -9.77 0.91
CA ALA A 363 -39.92 -10.86 1.88
C ALA A 363 -39.04 -12.06 1.47
N ASN A 364 -38.99 -12.41 0.20
CA ASN A 364 -38.12 -13.47 -0.30
C ASN A 364 -36.65 -13.14 -0.10
N ILE A 365 -36.23 -11.91 -0.43
CA ILE A 365 -34.86 -11.43 -0.25
C ILE A 365 -34.47 -11.43 1.23
N ALA A 366 -35.34 -10.89 2.10
CA ALA A 366 -35.11 -10.88 3.54
C ALA A 366 -35.02 -12.30 4.13
N SER A 367 -35.85 -13.25 3.62
CA SER A 367 -35.79 -14.64 4.06
C SER A 367 -34.48 -15.31 3.69
N VAL A 368 -33.94 -15.05 2.49
CA VAL A 368 -32.63 -15.60 2.09
C VAL A 368 -31.53 -15.06 3.00
N LEU A 369 -31.50 -13.75 3.27
CA LEU A 369 -30.52 -13.16 4.20
C LEU A 369 -30.64 -13.80 5.59
N GLY A 370 -31.85 -13.84 6.16
CA GLY A 370 -32.09 -14.41 7.49
C GLY A 370 -31.71 -15.91 7.59
N ASN A 371 -32.00 -16.71 6.55
CA ASN A 371 -31.65 -18.13 6.52
C ASN A 371 -30.13 -18.39 6.43
N ASN A 372 -29.34 -17.37 6.09
CA ASN A 372 -27.89 -17.41 6.05
C ASN A 372 -27.26 -16.57 7.19
N ASP A 373 -28.02 -16.32 8.27
CA ASP A 373 -27.57 -15.54 9.43
C ASP A 373 -27.09 -14.10 9.08
N VAL A 374 -27.64 -13.52 8.01
CA VAL A 374 -27.34 -12.13 7.60
C VAL A 374 -28.45 -11.23 8.09
N SER A 375 -28.15 -10.39 9.08
CA SER A 375 -29.05 -9.38 9.63
C SER A 375 -29.09 -8.12 8.77
N ILE A 376 -30.27 -7.56 8.56
CA ILE A 376 -30.46 -6.31 7.80
C ILE A 376 -30.46 -5.13 8.80
N ALA A 377 -29.50 -4.22 8.67
CA ALA A 377 -29.45 -2.98 9.43
C ALA A 377 -30.33 -1.90 8.79
N GLN A 378 -30.28 -1.79 7.46
CA GLN A 378 -31.07 -0.80 6.71
C GLN A 378 -31.49 -1.38 5.35
N VAL A 379 -32.68 -0.97 4.88
CA VAL A 379 -33.15 -1.29 3.54
C VAL A 379 -33.91 -0.10 2.96
N VAL A 380 -33.61 0.20 1.69
CA VAL A 380 -34.35 1.21 0.92
C VAL A 380 -34.78 0.56 -0.41
N GLN A 381 -36.04 0.70 -0.76
CA GLN A 381 -36.57 0.28 -2.05
C GLN A 381 -36.94 1.52 -2.87
N LYS A 382 -36.48 1.53 -4.13
CA LYS A 382 -36.86 2.55 -5.13
C LYS A 382 -37.50 1.87 -6.33
N SER A 383 -38.64 2.38 -6.77
CA SER A 383 -39.27 1.90 -8.01
C SER A 383 -38.53 2.47 -9.21
N ARG A 384 -38.20 1.61 -10.16
CA ARG A 384 -37.71 2.01 -11.50
C ARG A 384 -38.85 1.85 -12.55
N LYS A 385 -38.66 2.45 -13.73
CA LYS A 385 -39.52 2.21 -14.88
C LYS A 385 -39.36 0.74 -15.29
N ASP A 386 -40.42 0.14 -15.86
CA ASP A 386 -40.40 -1.21 -16.45
C ASP A 386 -40.51 -2.40 -15.48
N GLY A 387 -41.16 -2.21 -14.32
CA GLY A 387 -41.45 -3.30 -13.39
C GLY A 387 -40.20 -3.89 -12.68
N VAL A 388 -39.15 -3.08 -12.57
CA VAL A 388 -37.94 -3.38 -11.78
C VAL A 388 -37.87 -2.43 -10.61
N ALA A 389 -37.69 -2.98 -9.42
CA ALA A 389 -37.34 -2.23 -8.20
C ALA A 389 -35.87 -2.41 -7.89
N GLU A 390 -35.25 -1.37 -7.41
CA GLU A 390 -33.89 -1.39 -6.86
C GLU A 390 -33.98 -1.42 -5.33
N LEU A 391 -33.34 -2.41 -4.76
CA LEU A 391 -33.21 -2.61 -3.32
C LEU A 391 -31.76 -2.30 -2.93
N VAL A 392 -31.59 -1.40 -1.98
CA VAL A 392 -30.29 -1.11 -1.37
C VAL A 392 -30.37 -1.54 0.10
N ILE A 393 -29.48 -2.45 0.46
CA ILE A 393 -29.46 -3.07 1.79
C ILE A 393 -28.09 -2.84 2.42
N ILE A 394 -28.08 -2.45 3.69
CA ILE A 394 -26.87 -2.48 4.55
C ILE A 394 -27.11 -3.56 5.60
N THR A 395 -26.14 -4.48 5.73
CA THR A 395 -26.21 -5.56 6.73
C THR A 395 -25.59 -5.13 8.05
N ASP A 396 -25.89 -5.86 9.12
CA ASP A 396 -25.03 -5.89 10.29
C ASP A 396 -23.72 -6.64 9.99
N VAL A 397 -22.81 -6.69 10.98
CA VAL A 397 -21.56 -7.46 10.88
C VAL A 397 -21.88 -8.95 10.73
N VAL A 398 -21.41 -9.55 9.67
CA VAL A 398 -21.65 -10.95 9.31
C VAL A 398 -20.36 -11.60 8.81
N ALA A 399 -20.23 -12.93 8.98
CA ALA A 399 -19.13 -13.68 8.40
C ALA A 399 -19.19 -13.63 6.86
N GLU A 400 -18.04 -13.40 6.21
CA GLU A 400 -17.93 -13.37 4.73
C GLU A 400 -18.51 -14.63 4.09
N LYS A 401 -18.29 -15.80 4.71
CA LYS A 401 -18.86 -17.07 4.25
C LYS A 401 -20.38 -17.02 4.18
N ASN A 402 -21.05 -16.60 5.25
CA ASN A 402 -22.51 -16.55 5.34
C ASN A 402 -23.10 -15.57 4.30
N PHE A 403 -22.44 -14.42 4.14
CA PHE A 403 -22.82 -13.45 3.12
C PHE A 403 -22.70 -14.04 1.70
N ASN A 404 -21.58 -14.72 1.40
CA ASN A 404 -21.35 -15.34 0.10
C ASN A 404 -22.34 -16.48 -0.19
N ASP A 405 -22.72 -17.26 0.83
CA ASP A 405 -23.76 -18.28 0.72
C ASP A 405 -25.12 -17.64 0.34
N ALA A 406 -25.49 -16.52 0.97
CA ALA A 406 -26.67 -15.76 0.60
C ALA A 406 -26.60 -15.22 -0.85
N MET A 407 -25.46 -14.70 -1.28
CA MET A 407 -25.26 -14.21 -2.67
C MET A 407 -25.42 -15.35 -3.69
N THR A 408 -24.95 -16.55 -3.35
CA THR A 408 -25.13 -17.74 -4.20
C THR A 408 -26.60 -18.09 -4.37
N VAL A 409 -27.40 -18.00 -3.31
CA VAL A 409 -28.86 -18.22 -3.38
C VAL A 409 -29.53 -17.11 -4.20
N PHE A 410 -29.16 -15.85 -4.04
CA PHE A 410 -29.74 -14.74 -4.82
C PHE A 410 -29.55 -14.92 -6.32
N ASN A 411 -28.42 -15.39 -6.78
CA ASN A 411 -28.15 -15.66 -8.19
C ASN A 411 -29.10 -16.74 -8.78
N GLY A 412 -29.71 -17.58 -7.95
CA GLY A 412 -30.69 -18.59 -8.34
C GLY A 412 -32.15 -18.14 -8.25
N LEU A 413 -32.43 -16.97 -7.65
CA LEU A 413 -33.81 -16.51 -7.47
C LEU A 413 -34.37 -15.86 -8.75
N SER A 414 -35.50 -16.35 -9.25
CA SER A 414 -36.18 -15.78 -10.43
C SER A 414 -36.69 -14.34 -10.24
N VAL A 415 -36.80 -13.88 -9.00
CA VAL A 415 -37.23 -12.52 -8.65
C VAL A 415 -36.07 -11.53 -8.64
N VAL A 416 -34.83 -12.00 -8.52
CA VAL A 416 -33.61 -11.20 -8.61
C VAL A 416 -33.17 -11.14 -10.07
N LYS A 417 -33.04 -9.96 -10.62
CA LYS A 417 -32.53 -9.75 -11.98
C LYS A 417 -31.02 -9.65 -12.01
N GLU A 418 -30.45 -8.88 -11.05
CA GLU A 418 -29.04 -8.63 -10.98
C GLU A 418 -28.64 -8.24 -9.55
N ILE A 419 -27.48 -8.71 -9.09
CA ILE A 419 -26.75 -8.17 -7.95
C ILE A 419 -25.87 -7.06 -8.51
N ALA A 420 -26.38 -5.82 -8.48
CA ALA A 420 -25.80 -4.69 -9.18
C ALA A 420 -24.58 -4.06 -8.46
N GLY A 421 -24.40 -4.34 -7.19
CA GLY A 421 -23.24 -3.87 -6.42
C GLY A 421 -23.14 -4.54 -5.06
N VAL A 422 -21.90 -4.87 -4.67
CA VAL A 422 -21.56 -5.37 -3.32
C VAL A 422 -20.31 -4.65 -2.88
N ILE A 423 -20.39 -3.95 -1.75
CA ILE A 423 -19.26 -3.21 -1.20
C ILE A 423 -19.25 -3.41 0.32
N ARG A 424 -18.08 -3.61 0.91
CA ARG A 424 -17.97 -3.73 2.35
C ARG A 424 -18.06 -2.36 3.01
N VAL A 425 -18.58 -2.32 4.25
CA VAL A 425 -18.70 -1.11 5.06
C VAL A 425 -17.72 -1.21 6.23
N TYR A 426 -16.92 -0.16 6.40
CA TYR A 426 -15.96 -0.03 7.52
C TYR A 426 -16.64 0.43 8.79
#